data_638542f3dee86d5e48cf318674563a5f
#
_entry.id   638542f3dee86d5e48cf318674563a5f
#
_cell.length_a   1.000
_cell.length_b   1.000
_cell.length_c   1.000
_cell.angle_alpha   90.00
_cell.angle_beta   90.00
_cell.angle_gamma   90.00
#
_symmetry.space_group_name_H-M   'P 1'
#
loop_
_entity.id
_entity.type
_entity.pdbx_description
1 polymer ?
#
loop_
_entity_poly.entity_id
_entity_poly.type
_entity_poly.pdbx_seq_one_letter_code
_entity_poly.pdbx_strand_id
1 'polypeptide(L)'
;VYPYTAGSGRMIEYFNLQNIDTQLASVVRIASCPAFRDYEGRMLVDIAKDENTSLEEVTLRILTAPQGDLTLCIHFIIDEADVETNLRHADMMVGSDGIPDLSGRPHPRLFGTFPRVLGHYVRDRGLLPLAEAVRRMTSLSAQTFGLHERGTLEPGFWADLMLFRPDSIIDRATYDEPKVEPVGIELVAVNGAVAYRGGE
;
A
#
# COMPACT_ATOMS: atom_id res chain seq x y z
N VAL A 1 5.94 -5.56 13.59
CA VAL A 1 6.91 -5.72 12.48
C VAL A 1 6.44 -6.93 11.68
N TYR A 2 5.69 -6.69 10.62
CA TYR A 2 5.37 -7.78 9.69
C TYR A 2 6.62 -8.04 8.85
N PRO A 3 7.09 -9.29 8.73
CA PRO A 3 8.13 -9.60 7.77
C PRO A 3 7.52 -9.46 6.37
N TYR A 4 7.61 -8.26 5.81
CA TYR A 4 7.35 -8.08 4.40
C TYR A 4 8.48 -8.76 3.62
N THR A 5 8.13 -9.74 2.87
CA THR A 5 9.05 -10.39 1.96
C THR A 5 8.45 -10.33 0.57
N ALA A 6 8.82 -9.29 -0.16
CA ALA A 6 8.73 -9.30 -1.60
C ALA A 6 9.72 -10.37 -2.12
N GLY A 7 9.20 -11.52 -2.49
CA GLY A 7 9.97 -12.59 -3.08
C GLY A 7 9.16 -13.87 -3.17
N SER A 8 8.97 -14.34 -4.38
CA SER A 8 8.22 -15.53 -4.77
C SER A 8 8.58 -16.80 -3.96
N GLY A 9 9.82 -16.91 -3.46
CA GLY A 9 10.27 -18.07 -2.70
C GLY A 9 9.63 -18.24 -1.31
N ARG A 10 9.03 -17.21 -0.73
CA ARG A 10 8.46 -17.29 0.63
C ARG A 10 6.94 -17.45 0.70
N MET A 11 6.22 -17.26 -0.40
CA MET A 11 4.82 -17.68 -0.43
C MET A 11 4.68 -19.19 -0.26
N ILE A 12 5.67 -19.97 -0.72
CA ILE A 12 5.74 -21.42 -0.51
C ILE A 12 5.98 -21.79 0.96
N GLU A 13 6.71 -20.97 1.73
CA GLU A 13 6.93 -21.19 3.17
C GLU A 13 5.68 -20.87 4.01
N TYR A 14 4.86 -19.89 3.60
CA TYR A 14 3.57 -19.60 4.23
C TYR A 14 2.50 -20.63 3.89
N PHE A 15 2.52 -21.18 2.71
CA PHE A 15 1.72 -22.31 2.29
C PHE A 15 2.50 -23.61 2.49
N ASN A 16 2.78 -23.98 3.74
CA ASN A 16 3.18 -25.33 4.02
C ASN A 16 2.05 -26.24 3.55
N LEU A 17 2.26 -26.96 2.45
CA LEU A 17 1.27 -27.75 1.72
C LEU A 17 0.52 -28.78 2.61
N GLN A 18 0.97 -29.00 3.84
CA GLN A 18 0.32 -29.87 4.81
C GLN A 18 -0.68 -29.14 5.75
N ASN A 19 -0.62 -27.79 5.80
CA ASN A 19 -1.50 -26.98 6.65
C ASN A 19 -1.75 -25.64 5.97
N ILE A 20 -2.36 -25.62 4.78
CA ILE A 20 -2.93 -24.39 4.25
C ILE A 20 -4.03 -23.99 5.26
N ASP A 21 -3.73 -22.98 6.06
CA ASP A 21 -4.75 -22.41 6.93
C ASP A 21 -5.84 -21.81 6.03
N THR A 22 -6.94 -22.54 5.91
CA THR A 22 -8.09 -22.14 5.09
C THR A 22 -8.67 -20.81 5.56
N GLN A 23 -8.47 -20.45 6.83
CA GLN A 23 -8.86 -19.13 7.35
C GLN A 23 -7.97 -18.04 6.74
N LEU A 24 -6.65 -18.25 6.67
CA LEU A 24 -5.75 -17.28 6.05
C LEU A 24 -6.01 -17.14 4.53
N ALA A 25 -6.26 -18.25 3.84
CA ALA A 25 -6.59 -18.21 2.42
C ALA A 25 -7.93 -17.50 2.12
N SER A 26 -8.88 -17.49 3.08
CA SER A 26 -10.16 -16.80 2.94
C SER A 26 -10.04 -15.27 2.91
N VAL A 27 -8.92 -14.72 3.35
CA VAL A 27 -8.66 -13.27 3.39
C VAL A 27 -7.68 -12.81 2.30
N VAL A 28 -7.43 -13.64 1.30
CA VAL A 28 -6.50 -13.35 0.19
C VAL A 28 -7.26 -12.91 -1.05
N ARG A 29 -6.87 -11.76 -1.60
CA ARG A 29 -7.31 -11.25 -2.90
C ARG A 29 -6.14 -11.26 -3.87
N ILE A 30 -6.36 -11.72 -5.09
CA ILE A 30 -5.35 -11.68 -6.15
C ILE A 30 -5.23 -10.25 -6.69
N ALA A 31 -4.06 -9.64 -6.53
CA ALA A 31 -3.79 -8.30 -7.04
C ALA A 31 -3.32 -8.31 -8.49
N SER A 32 -2.38 -9.18 -8.80
CA SER A 32 -1.86 -9.41 -10.16
C SER A 32 -1.52 -10.88 -10.33
N CYS A 33 -1.92 -11.47 -11.46
CA CYS A 33 -1.64 -12.87 -11.78
C CYS A 33 -1.36 -13.02 -13.26
N PRO A 34 -0.08 -12.95 -13.69
CA PRO A 34 0.28 -13.04 -15.09
C PRO A 34 -0.23 -14.32 -15.78
N ALA A 35 -0.27 -15.42 -15.04
CA ALA A 35 -0.73 -16.72 -15.54
C ALA A 35 -2.26 -16.80 -15.73
N PHE A 36 -3.03 -16.07 -14.89
CA PHE A 36 -4.50 -16.10 -14.89
C PHE A 36 -5.06 -14.69 -14.68
N ARG A 37 -5.14 -13.89 -15.73
CA ARG A 37 -5.58 -12.47 -15.66
C ARG A 37 -7.01 -12.29 -15.17
N ASP A 38 -7.87 -13.25 -15.40
CA ASP A 38 -9.27 -13.30 -14.95
C ASP A 38 -9.42 -13.53 -13.42
N TYR A 39 -8.34 -13.91 -12.74
CA TYR A 39 -8.31 -13.98 -11.27
C TYR A 39 -8.04 -12.62 -10.61
N GLU A 40 -7.49 -11.65 -11.35
CA GLU A 40 -7.10 -10.35 -10.80
C GLU A 40 -8.31 -9.58 -10.23
N GLY A 41 -8.18 -9.14 -8.99
CA GLY A 41 -9.23 -8.46 -8.25
C GLY A 41 -10.23 -9.36 -7.55
N ARG A 42 -10.11 -10.69 -7.67
CA ARG A 42 -11.00 -11.66 -7.03
C ARG A 42 -10.41 -12.20 -5.74
N MET A 43 -11.30 -12.57 -4.80
CA MET A 43 -10.89 -13.33 -3.61
C MET A 43 -10.58 -14.77 -4.01
N LEU A 44 -9.55 -15.34 -3.40
CA LEU A 44 -9.15 -16.73 -3.67
C LEU A 44 -10.28 -17.73 -3.39
N VAL A 45 -11.05 -17.48 -2.33
CA VAL A 45 -12.23 -18.29 -1.98
C VAL A 45 -13.33 -18.25 -3.03
N ASP A 46 -13.56 -17.09 -3.67
CA ASP A 46 -14.58 -16.95 -4.70
C ASP A 46 -14.17 -17.67 -5.99
N ILE A 47 -12.88 -17.63 -6.31
CA ILE A 47 -12.33 -18.38 -7.45
C ILE A 47 -12.56 -19.89 -7.25
N ALA A 48 -12.17 -20.41 -6.08
CA ALA A 48 -12.34 -21.83 -5.75
C ALA A 48 -13.79 -22.27 -5.80
N LYS A 49 -14.70 -21.44 -5.26
CA LYS A 49 -16.14 -21.69 -5.28
C LYS A 49 -16.72 -21.72 -6.70
N ASP A 50 -16.40 -20.73 -7.52
CA ASP A 50 -16.92 -20.62 -8.89
C ASP A 50 -16.43 -21.76 -9.79
N GLU A 51 -15.20 -22.23 -9.55
CA GLU A 51 -14.63 -23.37 -10.26
C GLU A 51 -14.96 -24.73 -9.66
N ASN A 52 -15.74 -24.76 -8.56
CA ASN A 52 -16.10 -25.97 -7.82
C ASN A 52 -14.86 -26.82 -7.46
N THR A 53 -13.83 -26.17 -6.93
CA THR A 53 -12.55 -26.79 -6.55
C THR A 53 -12.13 -26.33 -5.14
N SER A 54 -11.01 -26.86 -4.61
CA SER A 54 -10.48 -26.44 -3.32
C SER A 54 -9.55 -25.21 -3.42
N LEU A 55 -9.37 -24.50 -2.29
CA LEU A 55 -8.40 -23.39 -2.18
C LEU A 55 -6.97 -23.86 -2.50
N GLU A 56 -6.63 -25.04 -2.01
CA GLU A 56 -5.32 -25.66 -2.22
C GLU A 56 -5.07 -25.88 -3.71
N GLU A 57 -6.05 -26.40 -4.43
CA GLU A 57 -5.93 -26.68 -5.86
C GLU A 57 -5.76 -25.39 -6.68
N VAL A 58 -6.54 -24.35 -6.39
CA VAL A 58 -6.37 -23.04 -7.04
C VAL A 58 -4.98 -22.46 -6.74
N THR A 59 -4.55 -22.53 -5.47
CA THR A 59 -3.24 -22.03 -5.05
C THR A 59 -2.11 -22.77 -5.76
N LEU A 60 -2.16 -24.10 -5.79
CA LEU A 60 -1.16 -24.92 -6.47
C LEU A 60 -1.13 -24.64 -7.99
N ARG A 61 -2.29 -24.49 -8.59
CA ARG A 61 -2.41 -24.17 -10.03
C ARG A 61 -1.72 -22.83 -10.34
N ILE A 62 -1.96 -21.80 -9.51
CA ILE A 62 -1.29 -20.51 -9.66
C ILE A 62 0.23 -20.67 -9.53
N LEU A 63 0.68 -21.29 -8.44
CA LEU A 63 2.11 -21.39 -8.12
C LEU A 63 2.90 -22.26 -9.12
N THR A 64 2.27 -23.26 -9.70
CA THR A 64 2.90 -24.16 -10.68
C THR A 64 2.79 -23.70 -12.12
N ALA A 65 1.99 -22.67 -12.38
CA ALA A 65 1.85 -22.10 -13.72
C ALA A 65 3.11 -21.32 -14.13
N PRO A 66 3.42 -21.20 -15.43
CA PRO A 66 4.45 -20.29 -15.90
C PRO A 66 4.21 -18.86 -15.38
N GLN A 67 5.23 -18.24 -14.77
CA GLN A 67 5.14 -16.92 -14.12
C GLN A 67 4.18 -16.88 -12.90
N GLY A 68 3.79 -18.00 -12.36
CA GLY A 68 2.97 -18.06 -11.15
C GLY A 68 3.64 -17.45 -9.92
N ASP A 69 4.97 -17.51 -9.88
CA ASP A 69 5.83 -16.90 -8.87
C ASP A 69 5.80 -15.35 -8.89
N LEU A 70 5.30 -14.74 -9.96
CA LEU A 70 5.09 -13.28 -10.07
C LEU A 70 3.70 -12.84 -9.58
N THR A 71 2.90 -13.75 -9.06
CA THR A 71 1.57 -13.43 -8.55
C THR A 71 1.66 -12.60 -7.28
N LEU A 72 0.98 -11.46 -7.27
CA LEU A 72 0.87 -10.57 -6.12
C LEU A 72 -0.50 -10.71 -5.46
N CYS A 73 -0.50 -10.74 -4.13
CA CYS A 73 -1.71 -10.89 -3.33
C CYS A 73 -1.88 -9.73 -2.34
N ILE A 74 -3.13 -9.44 -2.01
CA ILE A 74 -3.53 -8.55 -0.92
C ILE A 74 -4.09 -9.43 0.20
N HIS A 75 -3.58 -9.27 1.42
CA HIS A 75 -4.04 -9.99 2.60
C HIS A 75 -4.84 -9.06 3.51
N PHE A 76 -6.09 -9.39 3.79
CA PHE A 76 -6.98 -8.64 4.69
C PHE A 76 -6.85 -9.18 6.12
N ILE A 77 -5.71 -8.88 6.78
CA ILE A 77 -5.33 -9.44 8.08
C ILE A 77 -5.03 -8.39 9.15
N ILE A 78 -5.19 -7.09 8.83
CA ILE A 78 -4.95 -6.00 9.77
C ILE A 78 -6.27 -5.30 10.04
N ASP A 79 -6.61 -5.14 11.31
CA ASP A 79 -7.76 -4.37 11.76
C ASP A 79 -7.45 -2.86 11.73
N GLU A 80 -8.47 -2.04 11.50
CA GLU A 80 -8.36 -0.58 11.52
C GLU A 80 -7.90 -0.06 12.89
N ALA A 81 -8.30 -0.71 13.98
CA ALA A 81 -7.86 -0.37 15.34
C ALA A 81 -6.35 -0.56 15.53
N ASP A 82 -5.76 -1.56 14.87
CA ASP A 82 -4.31 -1.77 14.89
C ASP A 82 -3.57 -0.67 14.12
N VAL A 83 -4.14 -0.25 12.99
CA VAL A 83 -3.60 0.87 12.21
C VAL A 83 -3.61 2.15 13.04
N GLU A 84 -4.74 2.47 13.70
CA GLU A 84 -4.85 3.64 14.57
C GLU A 84 -3.88 3.56 15.77
N THR A 85 -3.73 2.40 16.37
CA THR A 85 -2.80 2.17 17.48
C THR A 85 -1.36 2.47 17.06
N ASN A 86 -0.95 1.96 15.90
CA ASN A 86 0.37 2.22 15.34
C ASN A 86 0.55 3.72 15.01
N LEU A 87 -0.46 4.36 14.41
CA LEU A 87 -0.42 5.79 14.10
C LEU A 87 -0.32 6.69 15.35
N ARG A 88 -0.78 6.24 16.51
CA ARG A 88 -0.63 6.98 17.77
C ARG A 88 0.77 6.88 18.39
N HIS A 89 1.58 5.90 18.00
CA HIS A 89 2.91 5.73 18.55
C HIS A 89 3.86 6.85 18.09
N ALA A 90 4.59 7.46 19.03
CA ALA A 90 5.40 8.65 18.76
C ALA A 90 6.54 8.45 17.76
N ASP A 91 7.12 7.25 17.72
CA ASP A 91 8.25 6.90 16.84
C ASP A 91 7.82 6.27 15.51
N MET A 92 6.50 6.20 15.27
CA MET A 92 5.98 5.64 14.03
C MET A 92 6.24 6.59 12.87
N MET A 93 6.79 6.07 11.82
CA MET A 93 6.95 6.75 10.52
C MET A 93 5.97 6.16 9.51
N VAL A 94 5.47 6.98 8.60
CA VAL A 94 4.54 6.54 7.55
C VAL A 94 5.34 6.07 6.35
N GLY A 95 5.13 4.82 5.96
CA GLY A 95 5.61 4.24 4.72
C GLY A 95 4.44 3.68 3.89
N SER A 96 4.47 3.83 2.57
CA SER A 96 3.37 3.35 1.73
C SER A 96 3.35 1.84 1.57
N ASP A 97 4.51 1.20 1.64
CA ASP A 97 4.66 -0.21 1.24
C ASP A 97 4.01 -0.51 -0.13
N GLY A 98 3.92 0.52 -0.98
CA GLY A 98 3.35 0.42 -2.32
C GLY A 98 4.31 -0.28 -3.26
N ILE A 99 3.85 -1.36 -3.89
CA ILE A 99 4.62 -2.02 -4.95
C ILE A 99 4.30 -1.29 -6.25
N PRO A 100 5.29 -0.72 -6.96
CA PRO A 100 5.06 0.09 -8.17
C PRO A 100 4.79 -0.78 -9.41
N ASP A 101 3.96 -1.79 -9.24
CA ASP A 101 3.43 -2.60 -10.33
C ASP A 101 2.02 -2.12 -10.67
N LEU A 102 1.89 -1.50 -11.85
CA LEU A 102 0.62 -1.01 -12.37
C LEU A 102 -0.16 -2.08 -13.14
N SER A 103 0.36 -3.29 -13.26
CA SER A 103 -0.40 -4.42 -13.77
C SER A 103 -1.51 -4.83 -12.79
N GLY A 104 -2.55 -5.47 -13.27
CA GLY A 104 -3.62 -5.96 -12.42
C GLY A 104 -4.33 -4.89 -11.56
N ARG A 105 -4.68 -5.26 -10.33
CA ARG A 105 -5.36 -4.42 -9.32
C ARG A 105 -4.52 -4.32 -8.06
N PRO A 106 -3.53 -3.41 -8.02
CA PRO A 106 -2.63 -3.26 -6.87
C PRO A 106 -3.39 -2.83 -5.61
N HIS A 107 -2.72 -2.93 -4.46
CA HIS A 107 -3.29 -2.41 -3.23
C HIS A 107 -3.52 -0.89 -3.32
N PRO A 108 -4.68 -0.33 -2.87
CA PRO A 108 -4.97 1.10 -2.91
C PRO A 108 -3.90 1.99 -2.28
N ARG A 109 -3.12 1.45 -1.33
CA ARG A 109 -2.03 2.15 -0.67
C ARG A 109 -0.96 2.69 -1.63
N LEU A 110 -0.82 2.11 -2.84
CA LEU A 110 0.11 2.62 -3.85
C LEU A 110 -0.18 4.08 -4.22
N PHE A 111 -1.45 4.44 -4.32
CA PHE A 111 -1.91 5.80 -4.66
C PHE A 111 -2.35 6.60 -3.45
N GLY A 112 -2.82 5.94 -2.39
CA GLY A 112 -3.60 6.58 -1.34
C GLY A 112 -2.92 6.76 0.02
N THR A 113 -1.79 6.13 0.33
CA THR A 113 -1.26 6.10 1.70
C THR A 113 -1.10 7.49 2.33
N PHE A 114 -0.32 8.37 1.74
CA PHE A 114 -0.02 9.69 2.33
C PHE A 114 -1.24 10.61 2.35
N PRO A 115 -2.03 10.73 1.26
CA PRO A 115 -3.29 11.46 1.28
C PRO A 115 -4.29 10.93 2.31
N ARG A 116 -4.39 9.61 2.51
CA ARG A 116 -5.25 9.00 3.52
C ARG A 116 -4.83 9.38 4.94
N VAL A 117 -3.53 9.41 5.21
CA VAL A 117 -3.03 9.86 6.52
C VAL A 117 -3.46 11.30 6.78
N LEU A 118 -3.27 12.20 5.83
CA LEU A 118 -3.61 13.62 5.98
C LEU A 118 -5.12 13.88 6.01
N GLY A 119 -5.88 13.24 5.14
CA GLY A 119 -7.33 13.43 5.05
C GLY A 119 -8.07 12.64 6.12
N HIS A 120 -7.99 11.31 6.07
CA HIS A 120 -8.80 10.45 6.93
C HIS A 120 -8.33 10.50 8.39
N TYR A 121 -7.06 10.17 8.67
CA TYR A 121 -6.59 10.03 10.05
C TYR A 121 -6.35 11.37 10.76
N VAL A 122 -5.84 12.37 10.05
CA VAL A 122 -5.58 13.70 10.63
C VAL A 122 -6.85 14.53 10.65
N ARG A 123 -7.39 14.88 9.48
CA ARG A 123 -8.53 15.80 9.37
C ARG A 123 -9.82 15.20 9.93
N ASP A 124 -10.22 14.02 9.44
CA ASP A 124 -11.54 13.47 9.72
C ASP A 124 -11.61 12.76 11.07
N ARG A 125 -10.56 12.03 11.45
CA ARG A 125 -10.49 11.26 12.71
C ARG A 125 -9.77 11.99 13.86
N GLY A 126 -8.98 13.03 13.58
CA GLY A 126 -8.26 13.79 14.59
C GLY A 126 -7.26 12.96 15.39
N LEU A 127 -6.67 11.90 14.81
CA LEU A 127 -5.78 10.98 15.53
C LEU A 127 -4.48 11.64 15.97
N LEU A 128 -3.98 12.57 15.17
CA LEU A 128 -2.76 13.33 15.44
C LEU A 128 -2.83 14.72 14.79
N PRO A 129 -2.07 15.71 15.30
CA PRO A 129 -1.97 17.01 14.67
C PRO A 129 -1.35 16.96 13.28
N LEU A 130 -1.78 17.82 12.35
CA LEU A 130 -1.25 17.89 10.99
C LEU A 130 0.27 18.03 10.96
N ALA A 131 0.84 18.92 11.80
CA ALA A 131 2.29 19.12 11.85
C ALA A 131 3.04 17.83 12.24
N GLU A 132 2.46 17.05 13.15
CA GLU A 132 3.04 15.76 13.56
C GLU A 132 2.96 14.72 12.45
N ALA A 133 1.86 14.65 11.74
CA ALA A 133 1.74 13.77 10.56
C ALA A 133 2.78 14.13 9.49
N VAL A 134 2.92 15.41 9.18
CA VAL A 134 3.94 15.88 8.24
C VAL A 134 5.35 15.51 8.71
N ARG A 135 5.68 15.75 10.00
CA ARG A 135 6.97 15.37 10.57
C ARG A 135 7.28 13.88 10.37
N ARG A 136 6.30 13.00 10.60
CA ARG A 136 6.46 11.54 10.47
C ARG A 136 6.61 11.07 9.03
N MET A 137 6.16 11.84 8.07
CA MET A 137 6.29 11.58 6.63
C MET A 137 7.50 12.26 6.00
N THR A 138 8.20 13.12 6.74
CA THR A 138 9.31 13.94 6.21
C THR A 138 10.53 13.89 7.13
N SER A 139 10.67 14.83 8.07
CA SER A 139 11.91 15.01 8.85
C SER A 139 12.24 13.83 9.75
N LEU A 140 11.25 13.18 10.38
CA LEU A 140 11.51 11.99 11.21
C LEU A 140 12.08 10.86 10.36
N SER A 141 11.49 10.58 9.20
CA SER A 141 11.98 9.55 8.29
C SER A 141 13.37 9.90 7.74
N ALA A 142 13.57 11.15 7.32
CA ALA A 142 14.87 11.60 6.83
C ALA A 142 15.98 11.45 7.87
N GLN A 143 15.73 11.88 9.11
CA GLN A 143 16.69 11.76 10.22
C GLN A 143 16.99 10.29 10.56
N THR A 144 15.94 9.45 10.61
CA THR A 144 16.09 8.04 10.98
C THR A 144 16.91 7.26 9.94
N PHE A 145 16.73 7.57 8.66
CA PHE A 145 17.43 6.90 7.56
C PHE A 145 18.70 7.63 7.09
N GLY A 146 19.09 8.72 7.74
CA GLY A 146 20.30 9.47 7.41
C GLY A 146 20.23 10.17 6.04
N LEU A 147 19.05 10.62 5.63
CA LEU A 147 18.88 11.39 4.40
C LEU A 147 19.25 12.84 4.67
N HIS A 148 20.47 13.21 4.33
CA HIS A 148 20.98 14.55 4.54
C HIS A 148 20.33 15.56 3.59
N GLU A 149 20.14 16.80 4.06
CA GLU A 149 19.58 17.93 3.31
C GLU A 149 18.17 17.68 2.73
N ARG A 150 17.36 16.78 3.37
CA ARG A 150 15.98 16.45 3.00
C ARG A 150 15.07 16.39 4.24
N GLY A 151 13.78 16.44 4.01
CA GLY A 151 12.76 16.27 5.04
C GLY A 151 12.42 17.53 5.83
N THR A 152 13.14 18.65 5.61
CA THR A 152 12.85 19.98 6.16
C THR A 152 13.01 21.04 5.08
N LEU A 153 12.33 22.18 5.27
CA LEU A 153 12.42 23.33 4.37
C LEU A 153 13.47 24.30 4.89
N GLU A 154 14.71 24.15 4.43
CA GLU A 154 15.84 24.98 4.84
C GLU A 154 16.64 25.46 3.60
N PRO A 155 17.20 26.68 3.62
CA PRO A 155 18.07 27.14 2.55
C PRO A 155 19.27 26.20 2.35
N GLY A 156 19.50 25.79 1.13
CA GLY A 156 20.58 24.85 0.76
C GLY A 156 20.12 23.38 0.71
N PHE A 157 18.94 23.05 1.23
CA PHE A 157 18.37 21.71 1.15
C PHE A 157 17.74 21.44 -0.22
N TRP A 158 17.62 20.15 -0.54
CA TRP A 158 16.96 19.71 -1.77
C TRP A 158 15.48 20.13 -1.76
N ALA A 159 15.02 20.71 -2.86
CA ALA A 159 13.64 21.16 -2.99
C ALA A 159 12.70 19.99 -3.33
N ASP A 160 12.49 19.11 -2.35
CA ASP A 160 11.45 18.08 -2.36
C ASP A 160 10.23 18.68 -1.66
N LEU A 161 9.25 19.11 -2.44
CA LEU A 161 8.13 19.91 -1.97
C LEU A 161 6.80 19.28 -2.37
N MET A 162 5.83 19.33 -1.46
CA MET A 162 4.44 19.05 -1.78
C MET A 162 3.57 20.21 -1.32
N LEU A 163 2.79 20.77 -2.23
CA LEU A 163 1.72 21.74 -1.92
C LEU A 163 0.38 20.99 -1.93
N PHE A 164 -0.38 21.10 -0.87
CA PHE A 164 -1.68 20.43 -0.76
C PHE A 164 -2.69 21.30 0.02
N ARG A 165 -3.98 20.98 -0.14
CA ARG A 165 -5.08 21.61 0.59
C ARG A 165 -5.47 20.74 1.79
N PRO A 166 -5.22 21.17 3.03
CA PRO A 166 -5.55 20.38 4.21
C PRO A 166 -7.05 20.08 4.38
N ASP A 167 -7.90 20.96 3.87
CA ASP A 167 -9.37 20.86 3.92
C ASP A 167 -9.96 19.83 2.95
N SER A 168 -9.25 19.48 1.89
CA SER A 168 -9.78 18.61 0.82
C SER A 168 -8.88 17.42 0.48
N ILE A 169 -7.65 17.35 1.00
CA ILE A 169 -6.76 16.22 0.71
C ILE A 169 -7.35 14.90 1.21
N ILE A 170 -7.46 13.92 0.30
CA ILE A 170 -7.94 12.57 0.61
C ILE A 170 -7.53 11.59 -0.49
N ASP A 171 -7.35 10.33 -0.12
CA ASP A 171 -7.27 9.22 -1.08
C ASP A 171 -8.63 8.93 -1.71
N ARG A 172 -8.62 8.45 -2.95
CA ARG A 172 -9.81 8.00 -3.68
C ARG A 172 -9.69 6.56 -4.15
N ALA A 173 -8.49 6.01 -4.05
CA ALA A 173 -8.22 4.64 -4.42
C ALA A 173 -8.98 3.67 -3.51
N THR A 174 -9.64 2.69 -4.11
CA THR A 174 -10.33 1.60 -3.42
C THR A 174 -9.75 0.25 -3.86
N TYR A 175 -10.15 -0.83 -3.20
CA TYR A 175 -9.75 -2.16 -3.65
C TYR A 175 -10.33 -2.53 -5.01
N ASP A 176 -11.45 -1.95 -5.41
CA ASP A 176 -12.06 -2.21 -6.73
C ASP A 176 -11.55 -1.25 -7.80
N GLU A 177 -11.21 -0.02 -7.41
CA GLU A 177 -10.62 1.00 -8.28
C GLU A 177 -9.30 1.52 -7.66
N PRO A 178 -8.23 0.71 -7.63
CA PRO A 178 -7.02 1.03 -6.87
C PRO A 178 -6.12 2.09 -7.53
N LYS A 179 -6.33 2.40 -8.79
CA LYS A 179 -5.48 3.32 -9.59
C LYS A 179 -6.10 4.72 -9.73
N VAL A 180 -6.89 5.11 -8.74
CA VAL A 180 -7.50 6.45 -8.72
C VAL A 180 -6.58 7.42 -7.99
N GLU A 181 -6.28 8.54 -8.65
CA GLU A 181 -5.46 9.59 -8.05
C GLU A 181 -6.16 10.24 -6.85
N PRO A 182 -5.39 10.65 -5.83
CA PRO A 182 -5.92 11.41 -4.70
C PRO A 182 -6.36 12.81 -5.15
N VAL A 183 -7.14 13.48 -4.31
CA VAL A 183 -7.47 14.89 -4.50
C VAL A 183 -6.78 15.76 -3.45
N GLY A 184 -6.72 17.07 -3.71
CA GLY A 184 -6.16 18.05 -2.78
C GLY A 184 -4.64 18.22 -2.86
N ILE A 185 -3.94 17.50 -3.75
CA ILE A 185 -2.53 17.78 -4.08
C ILE A 185 -2.49 18.79 -5.22
N GLU A 186 -1.79 19.89 -5.03
CA GLU A 186 -1.66 20.96 -6.02
C GLU A 186 -0.33 20.93 -6.78
N LEU A 187 0.75 20.54 -6.09
CA LEU A 187 2.07 20.46 -6.69
C LEU A 187 2.94 19.46 -5.95
N VAL A 188 3.74 18.72 -6.70
CA VAL A 188 4.88 17.95 -6.18
C VAL A 188 6.12 18.34 -6.96
N ALA A 189 7.19 18.68 -6.27
CA ALA A 189 8.51 18.88 -6.84
C ALA A 189 9.50 17.92 -6.19
N VAL A 190 10.41 17.39 -6.98
CA VAL A 190 11.49 16.50 -6.56
C VAL A 190 12.81 17.06 -7.07
N ASN A 191 13.75 17.28 -6.19
CA ASN A 191 15.03 17.92 -6.51
C ASN A 191 14.86 19.27 -7.25
N GLY A 192 13.80 20.02 -6.94
CA GLY A 192 13.47 21.28 -7.60
C GLY A 192 12.75 21.16 -8.95
N ALA A 193 12.61 19.96 -9.50
CA ALA A 193 11.84 19.74 -10.72
C ALA A 193 10.39 19.43 -10.39
N VAL A 194 9.44 20.09 -11.06
CA VAL A 194 8.01 19.80 -10.88
C VAL A 194 7.70 18.43 -11.47
N ALA A 195 7.27 17.50 -10.62
CA ALA A 195 6.89 16.13 -10.99
C ALA A 195 5.36 15.96 -11.16
N TYR A 196 4.58 16.81 -10.50
CA TYR A 196 3.12 16.80 -10.59
C TYR A 196 2.58 18.21 -10.39
N ARG A 197 1.53 18.57 -11.14
CA ARG A 197 0.74 19.79 -10.96
C ARG A 197 -0.73 19.47 -11.08
N GLY A 198 -1.48 19.75 -10.01
CA GLY A 198 -2.93 19.51 -9.98
C GLY A 198 -3.69 20.37 -10.97
N GLY A 199 -4.72 19.81 -11.60
CA GLY A 199 -5.61 20.54 -12.52
C GLY A 199 -5.13 20.62 -13.97
N GLU A 200 -4.09 19.92 -14.36
CA GLU A 200 -3.66 19.72 -15.76
C GLU A 200 -3.97 18.31 -16.21
#